data_e95d12eaf74381033ec578e647a8dca5
#
_entry.id   e95d12eaf74381033ec578e647a8dca5
#
_cell.length_a   1.000
_cell.length_b   1.000
_cell.length_c   1.000
_cell.angle_alpha   90.00
_cell.angle_beta   90.00
_cell.angle_gamma   90.00
#
_symmetry.space_group_name_H-M   'P 1'
#
loop_
_entity.id
_entity.type
_entity.pdbx_description
1 polymer ?
#
loop_
_entity_poly.entity_id
_entity_poly.type
_entity_poly.pdbx_seq_one_letter_code
_entity_poly.pdbx_strand_id
1 'polypeptide(L)'
;MADGATIVGRVRKTPSVARRGSLRRWLRRKSNVGFLMCLPLIVLIAALVIYPTVYAIYLSMLNKNMTQFVGLSNYAFLLKRNTFQLVFFQSCFFAVSAVILKATLGFILAHLLHNISGGNQRIVRGMLLTPWVIPLALSTLGWQWLFDPSYSAFNWVLNAFGFASVPWLGERWIARLCVIGVNVWYGTPFFMIMYLAALKSVPEQLYEAATIDGANAMQKLFFVTLPMMRNIISITVLFSLIVTFADFDIVRILTAGGPQDMTHIFATYAFEVGILSGDIPLGASVSLFILPILSICAYFVLRGVTRRSKEIAA
;
A
#
# COMPACT_ATOMS: atom_id res chain seq x y z
N MET A 1 45.88 -25.31 86.08
CA MET A 1 45.27 -26.58 85.67
C MET A 1 43.85 -26.31 85.32
N ALA A 2 43.52 -26.45 84.04
CA ALA A 2 42.27 -26.95 83.58
C ALA A 2 42.10 -26.55 82.10
N ASP A 3 41.74 -27.49 81.35
CA ASP A 3 41.66 -27.63 79.90
C ASP A 3 40.77 -26.66 79.17
N GLY A 4 41.27 -26.16 78.09
CA GLY A 4 40.49 -25.44 77.04
C GLY A 4 40.03 -26.40 75.97
N ALA A 5 38.73 -26.70 75.95
CA ALA A 5 38.09 -27.46 74.89
C ALA A 5 37.71 -26.56 73.73
N THR A 6 38.42 -26.68 72.60
CA THR A 6 38.12 -26.00 71.33
C THR A 6 36.95 -26.66 70.62
N ILE A 7 35.79 -25.98 70.54
CA ILE A 7 34.64 -26.45 69.78
C ILE A 7 34.81 -25.98 68.34
N VAL A 8 35.17 -26.89 67.41
CA VAL A 8 35.21 -26.68 65.98
C VAL A 8 33.79 -26.72 65.45
N GLY A 9 33.25 -25.54 65.16
CA GLY A 9 31.95 -25.39 64.52
C GLY A 9 31.98 -25.93 63.08
N ARG A 10 31.24 -26.99 62.81
CA ARG A 10 30.95 -27.51 61.46
C ARG A 10 30.09 -26.55 60.71
N VAL A 11 30.68 -25.85 59.75
CA VAL A 11 29.89 -25.04 58.74
C VAL A 11 29.11 -26.02 57.88
N ARG A 12 27.79 -26.04 58.12
CA ARG A 12 26.83 -26.72 57.22
C ARG A 12 26.80 -25.97 55.88
N LYS A 13 27.35 -26.58 54.85
CA LYS A 13 27.11 -26.16 53.43
C LYS A 13 25.60 -26.30 53.14
N THR A 14 24.91 -25.18 53.01
CA THR A 14 23.55 -25.16 52.48
C THR A 14 23.56 -25.62 51.01
N PRO A 15 22.69 -26.56 50.64
CA PRO A 15 22.59 -26.96 49.23
C PRO A 15 22.16 -25.81 48.35
N SER A 16 22.88 -25.54 47.29
CA SER A 16 22.53 -24.57 46.26
C SER A 16 21.17 -24.92 45.69
N VAL A 17 20.15 -24.12 46.03
CA VAL A 17 18.79 -24.21 45.44
C VAL A 17 18.92 -23.92 43.95
N ALA A 18 18.83 -25.01 43.18
CA ALA A 18 18.96 -24.98 41.73
C ALA A 18 18.06 -23.96 41.08
N ARG A 19 18.62 -23.27 40.11
CA ARG A 19 18.09 -22.22 39.22
C ARG A 19 16.79 -22.56 38.44
N ARG A 20 15.83 -23.31 38.99
CA ARG A 20 14.53 -23.62 38.35
C ARG A 20 13.53 -22.45 38.37
N GLY A 21 13.87 -21.31 38.97
CA GLY A 21 12.97 -20.16 39.11
C GLY A 21 13.07 -19.08 38.02
N SER A 22 14.06 -19.13 37.13
CA SER A 22 14.30 -18.05 36.19
C SER A 22 13.33 -18.06 34.98
N LEU A 23 13.07 -19.23 34.42
CA LEU A 23 12.16 -19.39 33.26
C LEU A 23 10.70 -19.06 33.62
N ARG A 24 10.25 -19.54 34.77
CA ARG A 24 8.89 -19.27 35.25
C ARG A 24 8.67 -17.81 35.67
N ARG A 25 9.68 -17.13 36.17
CA ARG A 25 9.69 -15.70 36.45
C ARG A 25 9.76 -14.87 35.17
N TRP A 26 10.54 -15.32 34.18
CA TRP A 26 10.63 -14.70 32.86
C TRP A 26 9.29 -14.77 32.11
N LEU A 27 8.60 -15.94 32.13
CA LEU A 27 7.28 -16.14 31.53
C LEU A 27 6.17 -15.39 32.25
N ARG A 28 6.33 -14.99 33.52
CA ARG A 28 5.32 -14.20 34.26
C ARG A 28 5.42 -12.69 34.07
N ARG A 29 6.45 -12.18 33.45
CA ARG A 29 6.54 -10.74 33.10
C ARG A 29 5.51 -10.43 32.01
N LYS A 30 4.59 -9.48 32.26
CA LYS A 30 3.54 -9.07 31.29
C LYS A 30 4.10 -8.80 29.89
N SER A 31 5.29 -8.20 29.79
CA SER A 31 6.00 -7.95 28.55
C SER A 31 6.37 -9.23 27.79
N ASN A 32 6.82 -10.29 28.49
CA ASN A 32 7.25 -11.53 27.86
C ASN A 32 6.05 -12.40 27.44
N VAL A 33 4.95 -12.33 28.18
CA VAL A 33 3.67 -12.96 27.78
C VAL A 33 3.16 -12.31 26.50
N GLY A 34 3.15 -10.97 26.43
CA GLY A 34 2.77 -10.25 25.23
C GLY A 34 3.66 -10.61 24.01
N PHE A 35 4.98 -10.68 24.21
CA PHE A 35 5.91 -11.11 23.16
C PHE A 35 5.64 -12.55 22.70
N LEU A 36 5.40 -13.48 23.65
CA LEU A 36 5.10 -14.88 23.32
C LEU A 36 3.79 -15.03 22.55
N MET A 37 2.77 -14.21 22.87
CA MET A 37 1.51 -14.17 22.14
C MET A 37 1.68 -13.61 20.72
N CYS A 38 2.60 -12.66 20.51
CA CYS A 38 2.93 -12.13 19.18
C CYS A 38 3.90 -13.02 18.40
N LEU A 39 4.57 -13.99 19.04
CA LEU A 39 5.61 -14.82 18.43
C LEU A 39 5.13 -15.55 17.16
N PRO A 40 3.93 -16.18 17.10
CA PRO A 40 3.45 -16.83 15.89
C PRO A 40 3.36 -15.85 14.71
N LEU A 41 2.84 -14.64 14.97
CA LEU A 41 2.75 -13.59 13.95
C LEU A 41 4.15 -13.11 13.49
N ILE A 42 5.08 -12.93 14.44
CA ILE A 42 6.46 -12.52 14.14
C ILE A 42 7.14 -13.59 13.26
N VAL A 43 6.96 -14.87 13.60
CA VAL A 43 7.51 -15.99 12.81
C VAL A 43 6.91 -16.00 11.39
N LEU A 44 5.60 -15.81 11.26
CA LEU A 44 4.95 -15.72 9.95
C LEU A 44 5.49 -14.55 9.12
N ILE A 45 5.62 -13.37 9.72
CA ILE A 45 6.20 -12.21 9.03
C ILE A 45 7.65 -12.48 8.63
N ALA A 46 8.45 -13.07 9.52
CA ALA A 46 9.84 -13.40 9.22
C ALA A 46 9.95 -14.41 8.07
N ALA A 47 9.12 -15.44 8.07
CA ALA A 47 9.14 -16.49 7.06
C ALA A 47 8.56 -16.05 5.70
N LEU A 48 7.46 -15.28 5.69
CA LEU A 48 6.73 -14.95 4.46
C LEU A 48 7.10 -13.59 3.88
N VAL A 49 7.68 -12.69 4.66
CA VAL A 49 8.03 -11.33 4.19
C VAL A 49 9.55 -11.12 4.24
N ILE A 50 10.18 -11.29 5.40
CA ILE A 50 11.60 -10.96 5.55
C ILE A 50 12.46 -11.94 4.73
N TYR A 51 12.25 -13.26 4.88
CA TYR A 51 13.03 -14.26 4.17
C TYR A 51 12.96 -14.11 2.63
N PRO A 52 11.77 -14.02 1.99
CA PRO A 52 11.70 -13.81 0.53
C PRO A 52 12.32 -12.48 0.10
N THR A 53 12.19 -11.41 0.90
CA THR A 53 12.81 -10.11 0.59
C THR A 53 14.32 -10.19 0.59
N VAL A 54 14.92 -10.80 1.63
CA VAL A 54 16.39 -11.01 1.71
C VAL A 54 16.86 -11.91 0.58
N TYR A 55 16.10 -12.95 0.27
CA TYR A 55 16.42 -13.86 -0.83
C TYR A 55 16.31 -13.14 -2.20
N ALA A 56 15.33 -12.29 -2.41
CA ALA A 56 15.25 -11.48 -3.62
C ALA A 56 16.44 -10.51 -3.76
N ILE A 57 16.91 -9.91 -2.65
CA ILE A 57 18.11 -9.08 -2.64
C ILE A 57 19.35 -9.93 -3.05
N TYR A 58 19.47 -11.13 -2.51
CA TYR A 58 20.56 -12.04 -2.90
C TYR A 58 20.49 -12.41 -4.38
N LEU A 59 19.31 -12.82 -4.87
CA LEU A 59 19.10 -13.15 -6.29
C LEU A 59 19.43 -11.97 -7.21
N SER A 60 19.04 -10.77 -6.84
CA SER A 60 19.30 -9.55 -7.66
C SER A 60 20.79 -9.26 -7.88
N MET A 61 21.66 -9.84 -7.05
CA MET A 61 23.11 -9.68 -7.13
C MET A 61 23.80 -10.83 -7.88
N LEU A 62 23.05 -11.77 -8.45
CA LEU A 62 23.58 -12.88 -9.24
C LEU A 62 23.49 -12.58 -10.74
N ASN A 63 24.34 -13.29 -11.52
CA ASN A 63 24.24 -13.31 -12.98
C ASN A 63 22.97 -14.07 -13.43
N LYS A 64 22.58 -13.95 -14.70
CA LYS A 64 21.40 -14.62 -15.28
C LYS A 64 21.32 -16.12 -14.97
N ASN A 65 22.44 -16.82 -14.98
CA ASN A 65 22.50 -18.27 -14.72
C ASN A 65 22.55 -18.60 -13.22
N MET A 66 22.51 -17.61 -12.33
CA MET A 66 22.58 -17.75 -10.86
C MET A 66 23.84 -18.49 -10.37
N THR A 67 24.95 -18.45 -11.13
CA THR A 67 26.21 -19.15 -10.83
C THR A 67 27.27 -18.24 -10.24
N GLN A 68 27.20 -16.92 -10.48
CA GLN A 68 28.21 -15.96 -10.09
C GLN A 68 27.59 -14.72 -9.44
N PHE A 69 28.27 -14.22 -8.42
CA PHE A 69 27.89 -12.96 -7.77
C PHE A 69 28.44 -11.78 -8.57
N VAL A 70 27.54 -10.93 -9.07
CA VAL A 70 27.86 -9.75 -9.91
C VAL A 70 27.56 -8.43 -9.20
N GLY A 71 27.19 -8.47 -7.93
CA GLY A 71 26.90 -7.28 -7.12
C GLY A 71 25.80 -6.40 -7.73
N LEU A 72 26.07 -5.11 -7.91
CA LEU A 72 25.11 -4.13 -8.44
C LEU A 72 25.06 -4.03 -9.96
N SER A 73 25.68 -4.97 -10.70
CA SER A 73 25.75 -4.93 -12.16
C SER A 73 24.36 -4.94 -12.81
N ASN A 74 23.41 -5.72 -12.31
CA ASN A 74 22.04 -5.77 -12.80
C ASN A 74 21.35 -4.40 -12.67
N TYR A 75 21.56 -3.71 -11.57
CA TYR A 75 21.01 -2.36 -11.34
C TYR A 75 21.60 -1.33 -12.29
N ALA A 76 22.93 -1.36 -12.48
CA ALA A 76 23.60 -0.49 -13.43
C ALA A 76 23.16 -0.74 -14.88
N PHE A 77 22.92 -2.00 -15.23
CA PHE A 77 22.39 -2.38 -16.53
C PHE A 77 20.95 -1.86 -16.73
N LEU A 78 20.06 -2.01 -15.74
CA LEU A 78 18.68 -1.53 -15.81
C LEU A 78 18.63 -0.01 -15.99
N LEU A 79 19.39 0.74 -15.20
CA LEU A 79 19.40 2.20 -15.27
C LEU A 79 19.80 2.74 -16.64
N LYS A 80 20.59 1.99 -17.42
CA LYS A 80 21.02 2.36 -18.78
C LYS A 80 19.99 1.95 -19.85
N ARG A 81 19.00 1.10 -19.53
CA ARG A 81 18.00 0.64 -20.49
C ARG A 81 16.86 1.64 -20.63
N ASN A 82 16.58 2.07 -21.86
CA ASN A 82 15.47 2.97 -22.18
C ASN A 82 14.11 2.41 -21.72
N THR A 83 13.87 1.09 -21.92
CA THR A 83 12.64 0.43 -21.48
C THR A 83 12.47 0.54 -19.96
N PHE A 84 13.54 0.35 -19.18
CA PHE A 84 13.45 0.47 -17.72
C PHE A 84 13.16 1.92 -17.28
N GLN A 85 13.80 2.91 -17.93
CA GLN A 85 13.52 4.33 -17.65
C GLN A 85 12.06 4.66 -17.96
N LEU A 86 11.53 4.11 -19.05
CA LEU A 86 10.12 4.24 -19.39
C LEU A 86 9.21 3.62 -18.33
N VAL A 87 9.51 2.40 -17.89
CA VAL A 87 8.77 1.69 -16.83
C VAL A 87 8.81 2.45 -15.51
N PHE A 88 9.96 3.02 -15.16
CA PHE A 88 10.11 3.87 -13.97
C PHE A 88 9.17 5.07 -14.03
N PHE A 89 9.23 5.83 -15.12
CA PHE A 89 8.34 6.98 -15.33
C PHE A 89 6.87 6.57 -15.26
N GLN A 90 6.49 5.49 -15.94
CA GLN A 90 5.12 5.02 -15.99
C GLN A 90 4.61 4.54 -14.65
N SER A 91 5.43 3.82 -13.88
CA SER A 91 5.06 3.38 -12.53
C SER A 91 4.76 4.57 -11.62
N CYS A 92 5.60 5.61 -11.68
CA CYS A 92 5.39 6.84 -10.93
C CYS A 92 4.14 7.60 -11.43
N PHE A 93 4.01 7.76 -12.75
CA PHE A 93 2.87 8.43 -13.37
C PHE A 93 1.55 7.73 -13.05
N PHE A 94 1.49 6.40 -13.20
CA PHE A 94 0.33 5.58 -12.88
C PHE A 94 -0.06 5.72 -11.41
N ALA A 95 0.91 5.52 -10.49
CA ALA A 95 0.62 5.55 -9.06
C ALA A 95 0.16 6.93 -8.59
N VAL A 96 0.86 8.00 -9.00
CA VAL A 96 0.54 9.37 -8.58
C VAL A 96 -0.82 9.81 -9.15
N SER A 97 -1.03 9.63 -10.48
CA SER A 97 -2.29 10.04 -11.11
C SER A 97 -3.49 9.26 -10.58
N ALA A 98 -3.37 7.93 -10.45
CA ALA A 98 -4.45 7.11 -9.91
C ALA A 98 -4.78 7.47 -8.46
N VAL A 99 -3.77 7.70 -7.61
CA VAL A 99 -4.01 8.07 -6.20
C VAL A 99 -4.62 9.45 -6.06
N ILE A 100 -4.18 10.44 -6.85
CA ILE A 100 -4.79 11.78 -6.86
C ILE A 100 -6.26 11.69 -7.26
N LEU A 101 -6.58 10.97 -8.34
CA LEU A 101 -7.96 10.81 -8.80
C LEU A 101 -8.82 10.07 -7.78
N LYS A 102 -8.33 8.98 -7.20
CA LYS A 102 -9.03 8.24 -6.13
C LYS A 102 -9.28 9.11 -4.90
N ALA A 103 -8.27 9.87 -4.47
CA ALA A 103 -8.39 10.77 -3.33
C ALA A 103 -9.44 11.86 -3.57
N THR A 104 -9.42 12.47 -4.76
CA THR A 104 -10.37 13.53 -5.13
C THR A 104 -11.79 12.98 -5.26
N LEU A 105 -11.98 11.91 -6.03
CA LEU A 105 -13.32 11.31 -6.21
C LEU A 105 -13.85 10.72 -4.91
N GLY A 106 -12.99 10.05 -4.13
CA GLY A 106 -13.35 9.52 -2.82
C GLY A 106 -13.77 10.62 -1.84
N PHE A 107 -13.09 11.78 -1.87
CA PHE A 107 -13.47 12.92 -1.04
C PHE A 107 -14.83 13.51 -1.47
N ILE A 108 -15.04 13.70 -2.77
CA ILE A 108 -16.32 14.18 -3.31
C ILE A 108 -17.46 13.24 -2.89
N LEU A 109 -17.29 11.93 -3.10
CA LEU A 109 -18.29 10.92 -2.74
C LEU A 109 -18.54 10.86 -1.22
N ALA A 110 -17.48 10.95 -0.40
CA ALA A 110 -17.62 11.00 1.05
C ALA A 110 -18.38 12.23 1.51
N HIS A 111 -18.11 13.39 0.92
CA HIS A 111 -18.81 14.63 1.25
C HIS A 111 -20.29 14.60 0.83
N LEU A 112 -20.59 14.10 -0.36
CA LEU A 112 -21.96 13.89 -0.81
C LEU A 112 -22.73 12.93 0.11
N LEU A 113 -22.09 11.79 0.47
CA LEU A 113 -22.69 10.82 1.38
C LEU A 113 -22.87 11.37 2.80
N HIS A 114 -21.97 12.23 3.26
CA HIS A 114 -22.07 12.86 4.59
C HIS A 114 -23.36 13.66 4.72
N ASN A 115 -23.80 14.31 3.65
CA ASN A 115 -25.01 15.15 3.60
C ASN A 115 -26.30 14.36 3.38
N ILE A 116 -26.22 13.05 3.08
CA ILE A 116 -27.40 12.19 2.93
C ILE A 116 -27.82 11.64 4.30
N SER A 117 -29.08 11.77 4.65
CA SER A 117 -29.62 11.31 5.94
C SER A 117 -29.99 9.82 5.97
N GLY A 118 -29.75 9.16 7.11
CA GLY A 118 -30.38 7.92 7.55
C GLY A 118 -30.25 6.71 6.63
N GLY A 119 -31.37 6.10 6.27
CA GLY A 119 -31.44 4.84 5.51
C GLY A 119 -30.89 4.93 4.10
N ASN A 120 -31.10 6.04 3.42
CA ASN A 120 -30.64 6.27 2.05
C ASN A 120 -29.10 6.29 1.98
N GLN A 121 -28.41 6.84 2.98
CA GLN A 121 -26.94 6.81 3.06
C GLN A 121 -26.40 5.37 3.03
N ARG A 122 -27.09 4.42 3.74
CA ARG A 122 -26.65 3.02 3.79
C ARG A 122 -26.78 2.35 2.43
N ILE A 123 -27.88 2.59 1.72
CA ILE A 123 -28.13 2.00 0.40
C ILE A 123 -27.12 2.54 -0.62
N VAL A 124 -26.97 3.86 -0.72
CA VAL A 124 -26.03 4.49 -1.67
C VAL A 124 -24.60 4.08 -1.38
N ARG A 125 -24.19 4.03 -0.09
CA ARG A 125 -22.88 3.51 0.29
C ARG A 125 -22.67 2.07 -0.14
N GLY A 126 -23.69 1.19 0.02
CA GLY A 126 -23.62 -0.20 -0.43
C GLY A 126 -23.39 -0.30 -1.95
N MET A 127 -24.13 0.49 -2.74
CA MET A 127 -23.96 0.52 -4.20
C MET A 127 -22.58 1.01 -4.62
N LEU A 128 -22.08 2.07 -3.98
CA LEU A 128 -20.75 2.62 -4.28
C LEU A 128 -19.60 1.71 -3.87
N LEU A 129 -19.84 0.75 -2.97
CA LEU A 129 -18.86 -0.26 -2.56
C LEU A 129 -18.74 -1.43 -3.53
N THR A 130 -19.68 -1.60 -4.44
CA THR A 130 -19.73 -2.74 -5.38
C THR A 130 -18.39 -2.97 -6.11
N PRO A 131 -17.71 -1.95 -6.66
CA PRO A 131 -16.43 -2.16 -7.34
C PRO A 131 -15.37 -2.85 -6.46
N TRP A 132 -15.34 -2.51 -5.19
CA TRP A 132 -14.33 -3.01 -4.25
C TRP A 132 -14.62 -4.40 -3.68
N VAL A 133 -15.89 -4.83 -3.75
CA VAL A 133 -16.32 -6.16 -3.27
C VAL A 133 -16.09 -7.24 -4.34
N ILE A 134 -16.16 -6.87 -5.62
CA ILE A 134 -15.95 -7.81 -6.74
C ILE A 134 -14.44 -8.20 -6.79
N PRO A 135 -14.11 -9.50 -6.99
CA PRO A 135 -12.72 -9.91 -7.17
C PRO A 135 -12.04 -9.13 -8.30
N LEU A 136 -10.87 -8.54 -8.02
CA LEU A 136 -10.17 -7.61 -8.91
C LEU A 136 -9.96 -8.21 -10.31
N ALA A 137 -9.47 -9.44 -10.40
CA ALA A 137 -9.20 -10.09 -11.67
C ALA A 137 -10.46 -10.24 -12.54
N LEU A 138 -11.60 -10.64 -11.93
CA LEU A 138 -12.87 -10.80 -12.65
C LEU A 138 -13.41 -9.45 -13.13
N SER A 139 -13.36 -8.43 -12.30
CA SER A 139 -13.79 -7.09 -12.71
C SER A 139 -12.90 -6.53 -13.83
N THR A 140 -11.59 -6.79 -13.76
CA THR A 140 -10.65 -6.35 -14.81
C THR A 140 -10.88 -7.05 -16.13
N LEU A 141 -11.22 -8.36 -16.13
CA LEU A 141 -11.66 -9.06 -17.36
C LEU A 141 -12.93 -8.44 -17.94
N GLY A 142 -13.89 -8.05 -17.10
CA GLY A 142 -15.08 -7.31 -17.55
C GLY A 142 -14.73 -5.99 -18.23
N TRP A 143 -13.80 -5.22 -17.66
CA TRP A 143 -13.28 -4.01 -18.28
C TRP A 143 -12.54 -4.28 -19.59
N GLN A 144 -11.75 -5.37 -19.67
CA GLN A 144 -11.07 -5.77 -20.89
C GLN A 144 -12.07 -6.00 -22.04
N TRP A 145 -13.19 -6.67 -21.77
CA TRP A 145 -14.25 -6.84 -22.77
C TRP A 145 -14.91 -5.53 -23.17
N LEU A 146 -15.13 -4.62 -22.23
CA LEU A 146 -15.68 -3.30 -22.55
C LEU A 146 -14.75 -2.47 -23.43
N PHE A 147 -13.43 -2.70 -23.35
CA PHE A 147 -12.41 -2.04 -24.17
C PHE A 147 -12.00 -2.83 -25.42
N ASP A 148 -12.57 -4.01 -25.68
CA ASP A 148 -12.20 -4.86 -26.81
C ASP A 148 -12.44 -4.15 -28.15
N PRO A 149 -11.46 -4.13 -29.09
CA PRO A 149 -11.60 -3.38 -30.34
C PRO A 149 -12.79 -3.84 -31.21
N SER A 150 -13.15 -5.13 -31.14
CA SER A 150 -14.18 -5.74 -32.00
C SER A 150 -15.57 -5.71 -31.36
N TYR A 151 -15.65 -5.84 -30.04
CA TYR A 151 -16.91 -6.00 -29.30
C TYR A 151 -17.13 -4.93 -28.22
N SER A 152 -16.40 -3.82 -28.28
CA SER A 152 -16.46 -2.75 -27.28
C SER A 152 -17.87 -2.17 -27.15
N ALA A 153 -18.45 -2.29 -25.96
CA ALA A 153 -19.69 -1.61 -25.65
C ALA A 153 -19.54 -0.08 -25.72
N PHE A 154 -18.36 0.45 -25.40
CA PHE A 154 -18.09 1.89 -25.52
C PHE A 154 -18.06 2.34 -26.97
N ASN A 155 -17.43 1.56 -27.88
CA ASN A 155 -17.42 1.87 -29.31
C ASN A 155 -18.83 1.76 -29.91
N TRP A 156 -19.63 0.78 -29.46
CA TRP A 156 -21.01 0.68 -29.88
C TRP A 156 -21.81 1.95 -29.53
N VAL A 157 -21.68 2.46 -28.30
CA VAL A 157 -22.30 3.71 -27.87
C VAL A 157 -21.78 4.89 -28.70
N LEU A 158 -20.44 5.02 -28.86
CA LEU A 158 -19.83 6.10 -29.66
C LEU A 158 -20.36 6.12 -31.09
N ASN A 159 -20.41 4.96 -31.75
CA ASN A 159 -20.89 4.82 -33.12
C ASN A 159 -22.39 5.17 -33.24
N ALA A 160 -23.21 4.85 -32.22
CA ALA A 160 -24.61 5.22 -32.18
C ALA A 160 -24.82 6.75 -32.14
N PHE A 161 -23.87 7.51 -31.58
CA PHE A 161 -23.84 8.96 -31.61
C PHE A 161 -23.05 9.56 -32.80
N GLY A 162 -22.61 8.73 -33.75
CA GLY A 162 -21.88 9.18 -34.94
C GLY A 162 -20.38 9.45 -34.72
N PHE A 163 -19.82 9.06 -33.58
CA PHE A 163 -18.37 9.17 -33.33
C PHE A 163 -17.62 7.95 -33.86
N ALA A 164 -16.37 8.14 -34.25
CA ALA A 164 -15.48 7.05 -34.66
C ALA A 164 -15.12 6.10 -33.51
N SER A 165 -14.88 4.83 -33.83
CA SER A 165 -14.38 3.86 -32.85
C SER A 165 -13.00 4.24 -32.34
N VAL A 166 -12.79 4.06 -31.05
CA VAL A 166 -11.53 4.34 -30.33
C VAL A 166 -10.78 3.04 -30.06
N PRO A 167 -9.49 2.93 -30.39
CA PRO A 167 -8.67 1.78 -30.04
C PRO A 167 -8.22 1.85 -28.57
N TRP A 168 -9.14 1.58 -27.64
CA TRP A 168 -8.99 1.80 -26.20
C TRP A 168 -7.67 1.25 -25.60
N LEU A 169 -7.29 0.03 -25.97
CA LEU A 169 -6.07 -0.61 -25.48
C LEU A 169 -4.97 -0.66 -26.56
N GLY A 170 -5.25 -0.16 -27.77
CA GLY A 170 -4.31 -0.19 -28.90
C GLY A 170 -3.47 1.09 -29.06
N GLU A 171 -3.88 2.20 -28.45
CA GLU A 171 -3.16 3.48 -28.51
C GLU A 171 -2.52 3.78 -27.16
N ARG A 172 -1.27 4.30 -27.20
CA ARG A 172 -0.37 4.45 -26.04
C ARG A 172 -0.98 5.24 -24.89
N TRP A 173 -1.51 6.42 -25.17
CA TRP A 173 -2.05 7.30 -24.12
C TRP A 173 -3.42 6.84 -23.66
N ILE A 174 -4.26 6.38 -24.59
CA ILE A 174 -5.60 5.89 -24.25
C ILE A 174 -5.50 4.63 -23.39
N ALA A 175 -4.61 3.70 -23.71
CA ALA A 175 -4.38 2.50 -22.91
C ALA A 175 -3.94 2.84 -21.47
N ARG A 176 -3.03 3.83 -21.30
CA ARG A 176 -2.65 4.33 -19.96
C ARG A 176 -3.85 4.88 -19.20
N LEU A 177 -4.67 5.70 -19.85
CA LEU A 177 -5.86 6.27 -19.22
C LEU A 177 -6.88 5.19 -18.87
N CYS A 178 -7.04 4.15 -19.69
CA CYS A 178 -7.89 3.00 -19.39
C CYS A 178 -7.41 2.25 -18.14
N VAL A 179 -6.10 1.96 -18.07
CA VAL A 179 -5.49 1.29 -16.90
C VAL A 179 -5.68 2.13 -15.63
N ILE A 180 -5.41 3.45 -15.70
CA ILE A 180 -5.64 4.38 -14.60
C ILE A 180 -7.12 4.41 -14.22
N GLY A 181 -8.01 4.52 -15.21
CA GLY A 181 -9.47 4.59 -15.00
C GLY A 181 -10.00 3.37 -14.26
N VAL A 182 -9.58 2.16 -14.64
CA VAL A 182 -9.99 0.92 -13.96
C VAL A 182 -9.45 0.87 -12.52
N ASN A 183 -8.18 1.26 -12.30
CA ASN A 183 -7.61 1.34 -10.95
C ASN A 183 -8.34 2.38 -10.09
N VAL A 184 -8.72 3.51 -10.67
CA VAL A 184 -9.49 4.55 -9.98
C VAL A 184 -10.89 4.06 -9.64
N TRP A 185 -11.60 3.44 -10.59
CA TRP A 185 -12.92 2.87 -10.37
C TRP A 185 -12.91 1.84 -9.24
N TYR A 186 -11.93 0.94 -9.25
CA TYR A 186 -11.79 -0.09 -8.22
C TYR A 186 -11.43 0.48 -6.85
N GLY A 187 -10.50 1.44 -6.79
CA GLY A 187 -9.94 1.93 -5.53
C GLY A 187 -10.69 3.09 -4.88
N THR A 188 -11.52 3.83 -5.61
CA THR A 188 -12.27 5.00 -5.09
C THR A 188 -13.16 4.69 -3.88
N PRO A 189 -13.87 3.54 -3.80
CA PRO A 189 -14.69 3.20 -2.64
C PRO A 189 -13.92 3.14 -1.32
N PHE A 190 -12.67 2.69 -1.34
CA PHE A 190 -11.80 2.70 -0.17
C PHE A 190 -11.57 4.11 0.37
N PHE A 191 -11.22 5.05 -0.51
CA PHE A 191 -11.06 6.46 -0.14
C PHE A 191 -12.36 7.06 0.40
N MET A 192 -13.47 6.77 -0.26
CA MET A 192 -14.79 7.23 0.16
C MET A 192 -15.11 6.81 1.60
N ILE A 193 -14.86 5.53 1.97
CA ILE A 193 -15.14 5.06 3.34
C ILE A 193 -14.21 5.73 4.35
N MET A 194 -12.90 5.78 4.05
CA MET A 194 -11.92 6.37 4.95
C MET A 194 -12.21 7.85 5.20
N TYR A 195 -12.56 8.57 4.16
CA TYR A 195 -12.87 10.00 4.26
C TYR A 195 -14.24 10.26 4.88
N LEU A 196 -15.25 9.42 4.63
CA LEU A 196 -16.54 9.51 5.31
C LEU A 196 -16.39 9.28 6.84
N ALA A 197 -15.56 8.33 7.23
CA ALA A 197 -15.25 8.11 8.64
C ALA A 197 -14.51 9.32 9.26
N ALA A 198 -13.56 9.90 8.51
CA ALA A 198 -12.85 11.09 8.93
C ALA A 198 -13.78 12.31 9.07
N LEU A 199 -14.68 12.55 8.11
CA LEU A 199 -15.68 13.62 8.16
C LEU A 199 -16.56 13.52 9.40
N LYS A 200 -17.02 12.28 9.73
CA LYS A 200 -17.86 12.04 10.90
C LYS A 200 -17.11 12.20 12.23
N SER A 201 -15.79 12.21 12.24
CA SER A 201 -14.97 12.42 13.44
C SER A 201 -14.68 13.91 13.73
N VAL A 202 -15.01 14.81 12.81
CA VAL A 202 -14.84 16.26 13.03
C VAL A 202 -15.95 16.75 13.96
N PRO A 203 -15.62 17.40 15.10
CA PRO A 203 -16.62 17.93 16.02
C PRO A 203 -17.48 19.01 15.35
N GLU A 204 -18.80 18.93 15.53
CA GLU A 204 -19.77 19.86 14.92
C GLU A 204 -19.57 21.30 15.43
N GLN A 205 -19.15 21.45 16.68
CA GLN A 205 -18.86 22.75 17.32
C GLN A 205 -17.85 23.58 16.53
N LEU A 206 -16.89 22.95 15.81
CA LEU A 206 -15.94 23.68 14.96
C LEU A 206 -16.61 24.30 13.74
N TYR A 207 -17.62 23.63 13.19
CA TYR A 207 -18.38 24.18 12.07
C TYR A 207 -19.33 25.30 12.54
N GLU A 208 -19.92 25.17 13.74
CA GLU A 208 -20.76 26.20 14.36
C GLU A 208 -19.94 27.46 14.65
N ALA A 209 -18.76 27.32 15.30
CA ALA A 209 -17.86 28.43 15.56
C ALA A 209 -17.45 29.15 14.27
N ALA A 210 -17.01 28.38 13.24
CA ALA A 210 -16.67 28.95 11.93
C ALA A 210 -17.87 29.65 11.25
N THR A 211 -19.11 29.22 11.55
CA THR A 211 -20.31 29.88 11.05
C THR A 211 -20.55 31.24 11.71
N ILE A 212 -20.33 31.30 13.03
CA ILE A 212 -20.44 32.56 13.82
C ILE A 212 -19.38 33.55 13.33
N ASP A 213 -18.17 33.07 12.99
CA ASP A 213 -17.08 33.86 12.43
C ASP A 213 -17.34 34.30 10.97
N GLY A 214 -18.46 33.92 10.37
CA GLY A 214 -18.85 34.30 9.02
C GLY A 214 -18.15 33.51 7.90
N ALA A 215 -17.54 32.37 8.23
CA ALA A 215 -16.84 31.53 7.23
C ALA A 215 -17.81 30.90 6.24
N ASN A 216 -17.52 31.05 4.93
CA ASN A 216 -18.25 30.39 3.86
C ASN A 216 -17.88 28.90 3.75
N ALA A 217 -18.61 28.15 2.88
CA ALA A 217 -18.41 26.70 2.72
C ALA A 217 -16.97 26.31 2.32
N MET A 218 -16.33 27.09 1.41
CA MET A 218 -14.94 26.84 1.00
C MET A 218 -13.95 27.13 2.13
N GLN A 219 -14.18 28.18 2.91
CA GLN A 219 -13.36 28.49 4.08
C GLN A 219 -13.46 27.37 5.13
N LYS A 220 -14.68 26.87 5.42
CA LYS A 220 -14.87 25.72 6.31
C LYS A 220 -14.16 24.47 5.78
N LEU A 221 -14.21 24.22 4.47
CA LEU A 221 -13.51 23.10 3.86
C LEU A 221 -11.99 23.19 4.07
N PHE A 222 -11.37 24.31 3.72
CA PHE A 222 -9.91 24.45 3.74
C PHE A 222 -9.34 24.70 5.14
N PHE A 223 -10.04 25.39 6.02
CA PHE A 223 -9.54 25.79 7.34
C PHE A 223 -10.04 24.91 8.50
N VAL A 224 -11.15 24.16 8.31
CA VAL A 224 -11.67 23.25 9.35
C VAL A 224 -11.58 21.80 8.87
N THR A 225 -12.26 21.43 7.79
CA THR A 225 -12.45 20.04 7.37
C THR A 225 -11.11 19.37 6.99
N LEU A 226 -10.40 19.90 6.00
CA LEU A 226 -9.16 19.31 5.51
C LEU A 226 -8.05 19.26 6.58
N PRO A 227 -7.83 20.31 7.40
CA PRO A 227 -6.86 20.24 8.50
C PRO A 227 -7.18 19.17 9.54
N MET A 228 -8.45 18.98 9.90
CA MET A 228 -8.88 17.96 10.86
C MET A 228 -8.72 16.55 10.29
N MET A 229 -9.00 16.34 8.99
CA MET A 229 -8.90 15.05 8.31
C MET A 229 -7.47 14.67 7.88
N ARG A 230 -6.52 15.59 7.92
CA ARG A 230 -5.18 15.44 7.29
C ARG A 230 -4.43 14.15 7.65
N ASN A 231 -4.55 13.68 8.89
CA ASN A 231 -3.87 12.45 9.32
C ASN A 231 -4.46 11.22 8.61
N ILE A 232 -5.79 11.14 8.51
CA ILE A 232 -6.48 10.06 7.82
C ILE A 232 -6.21 10.16 6.32
N ILE A 233 -6.26 11.36 5.74
CA ILE A 233 -5.90 11.61 4.33
C ILE A 233 -4.49 11.10 4.05
N SER A 234 -3.51 11.47 4.86
CA SER A 234 -2.10 11.09 4.67
C SER A 234 -1.89 9.58 4.74
N ILE A 235 -2.51 8.91 5.73
CA ILE A 235 -2.41 7.45 5.88
C ILE A 235 -3.11 6.72 4.73
N THR A 236 -4.30 7.19 4.32
CA THR A 236 -5.05 6.61 3.21
C THR A 236 -4.31 6.75 1.89
N VAL A 237 -3.72 7.91 1.62
CA VAL A 237 -2.90 8.17 0.43
C VAL A 237 -1.65 7.28 0.43
N LEU A 238 -0.93 7.17 1.56
CA LEU A 238 0.24 6.31 1.67
C LEU A 238 -0.11 4.84 1.40
N PHE A 239 -1.16 4.33 2.04
CA PHE A 239 -1.61 2.96 1.83
C PHE A 239 -1.96 2.71 0.36
N SER A 240 -2.71 3.63 -0.25
CA SER A 240 -3.08 3.53 -1.66
C SER A 240 -1.88 3.61 -2.59
N LEU A 241 -0.87 4.44 -2.30
CA LEU A 241 0.39 4.45 -3.06
C LEU A 241 1.08 3.09 -3.03
N ILE A 242 1.22 2.49 -1.84
CA ILE A 242 1.84 1.18 -1.68
C ILE A 242 1.12 0.12 -2.52
N VAL A 243 -0.21 0.05 -2.40
CA VAL A 243 -1.03 -0.93 -3.14
C VAL A 243 -0.98 -0.67 -4.65
N THR A 244 -1.01 0.60 -5.08
CA THR A 244 -1.01 0.95 -6.51
C THR A 244 0.34 0.70 -7.19
N PHE A 245 1.46 0.93 -6.50
CA PHE A 245 2.78 0.56 -7.03
C PHE A 245 2.98 -0.96 -7.14
N ALA A 246 2.30 -1.73 -6.30
CA ALA A 246 2.32 -3.19 -6.32
C ALA A 246 1.23 -3.80 -7.23
N ASP A 247 0.42 -2.96 -7.89
CA ASP A 247 -0.64 -3.45 -8.77
C ASP A 247 -0.05 -4.25 -9.93
N PHE A 248 -0.47 -5.50 -10.02
CA PHE A 248 -0.06 -6.42 -11.09
C PHE A 248 -1.25 -6.76 -11.99
N ASP A 249 -2.39 -7.06 -11.38
CA ASP A 249 -3.51 -7.69 -12.04
C ASP A 249 -4.16 -6.80 -13.10
N ILE A 250 -4.40 -5.52 -12.77
CA ILE A 250 -5.05 -4.58 -13.70
C ILE A 250 -4.22 -4.43 -14.97
N VAL A 251 -2.92 -4.14 -14.83
CA VAL A 251 -2.05 -3.94 -16.00
C VAL A 251 -1.84 -5.24 -16.77
N ARG A 252 -1.65 -6.36 -16.05
CA ARG A 252 -1.40 -7.67 -16.69
C ARG A 252 -2.60 -8.16 -17.48
N ILE A 253 -3.81 -8.00 -16.95
CA ILE A 253 -5.03 -8.46 -17.60
C ILE A 253 -5.44 -7.53 -18.74
N LEU A 254 -5.44 -6.21 -18.54
CA LEU A 254 -5.90 -5.27 -19.56
C LEU A 254 -4.97 -5.19 -20.76
N THR A 255 -3.67 -5.08 -20.54
CA THR A 255 -2.72 -4.68 -21.59
C THR A 255 -1.49 -5.58 -21.68
N ALA A 256 -1.23 -6.39 -20.65
CA ALA A 256 0.03 -7.14 -20.50
C ALA A 256 1.29 -6.26 -20.67
N GLY A 257 1.19 -4.95 -20.39
CA GLY A 257 2.27 -3.97 -20.58
C GLY A 257 2.26 -3.22 -21.90
N GLY A 258 1.45 -3.68 -22.88
CA GLY A 258 1.32 -3.05 -24.21
C GLY A 258 0.48 -1.77 -24.25
N PRO A 259 0.39 -1.11 -25.38
CA PRO A 259 1.21 -1.30 -26.57
C PRO A 259 2.65 -0.81 -26.38
N GLN A 260 3.63 -1.51 -26.96
CA GLN A 260 5.04 -1.11 -27.00
C GLN A 260 5.63 -0.78 -25.61
N ASP A 261 5.41 -1.62 -24.62
CA ASP A 261 5.83 -1.47 -23.21
C ASP A 261 5.27 -0.21 -22.50
N MET A 262 4.29 0.47 -23.11
CA MET A 262 3.81 1.78 -22.64
C MET A 262 2.87 1.74 -21.45
N THR A 263 2.48 0.59 -20.96
CA THR A 263 1.69 0.43 -19.72
C THR A 263 2.37 -0.46 -18.69
N HIS A 264 3.59 -0.97 -18.97
CA HIS A 264 4.36 -1.69 -17.95
C HIS A 264 4.62 -0.82 -16.73
N ILE A 265 4.37 -1.40 -15.57
CA ILE A 265 4.82 -0.90 -14.27
C ILE A 265 5.84 -1.87 -13.68
N PHE A 266 6.50 -1.51 -12.58
CA PHE A 266 7.54 -2.36 -11.99
C PHE A 266 7.11 -3.81 -11.81
N ALA A 267 5.90 -4.06 -11.29
CA ALA A 267 5.42 -5.42 -11.02
C ALA A 267 5.28 -6.25 -12.32
N THR A 268 4.67 -5.68 -13.36
CA THR A 268 4.48 -6.39 -14.64
C THR A 268 5.77 -6.52 -15.44
N TYR A 269 6.67 -5.54 -15.38
CA TYR A 269 7.97 -5.62 -16.03
C TYR A 269 8.92 -6.59 -15.33
N ALA A 270 8.89 -6.65 -13.99
CA ALA A 270 9.64 -7.66 -13.24
C ALA A 270 9.19 -9.09 -13.61
N PHE A 271 7.89 -9.29 -13.79
CA PHE A 271 7.34 -10.57 -14.25
C PHE A 271 7.75 -10.90 -15.69
N GLU A 272 7.71 -9.91 -16.59
CA GLU A 272 8.12 -10.07 -17.99
C GLU A 272 9.59 -10.51 -18.10
N VAL A 273 10.49 -9.80 -17.40
CA VAL A 273 11.92 -10.08 -17.42
C VAL A 273 12.26 -11.33 -16.61
N GLY A 274 11.73 -11.45 -15.40
CA GLY A 274 12.11 -12.53 -14.48
C GLY A 274 11.51 -13.87 -14.85
N ILE A 275 10.23 -13.89 -15.20
CA ILE A 275 9.49 -15.15 -15.44
C ILE A 275 9.40 -15.48 -16.92
N LEU A 276 8.90 -14.56 -17.75
CA LEU A 276 8.68 -14.85 -19.16
C LEU A 276 9.98 -14.91 -19.96
N SER A 277 10.94 -14.02 -19.66
CA SER A 277 12.28 -14.03 -20.29
C SER A 277 13.29 -14.94 -19.58
N GLY A 278 12.94 -15.55 -18.45
CA GLY A 278 13.77 -16.46 -17.68
C GLY A 278 15.01 -15.83 -17.01
N ASP A 279 15.01 -14.51 -16.82
CA ASP A 279 16.11 -13.80 -16.12
C ASP A 279 15.67 -13.38 -14.72
N ILE A 280 15.58 -14.37 -13.83
CA ILE A 280 15.11 -14.19 -12.45
C ILE A 280 15.93 -13.13 -11.69
N PRO A 281 17.29 -13.11 -11.75
CA PRO A 281 18.08 -12.08 -11.08
C PRO A 281 17.76 -10.66 -11.55
N LEU A 282 17.59 -10.46 -12.84
CA LEU A 282 17.24 -9.15 -13.39
C LEU A 282 15.82 -8.75 -13.01
N GLY A 283 14.85 -9.68 -13.05
CA GLY A 283 13.48 -9.45 -12.60
C GLY A 283 13.40 -9.11 -11.10
N ALA A 284 14.18 -9.80 -10.26
CA ALA A 284 14.33 -9.46 -8.84
C ALA A 284 14.88 -8.04 -8.65
N SER A 285 15.89 -7.64 -9.46
CA SER A 285 16.43 -6.29 -9.43
C SER A 285 15.37 -5.23 -9.77
N VAL A 286 14.52 -5.48 -10.78
CA VAL A 286 13.39 -4.58 -11.14
C VAL A 286 12.42 -4.45 -9.96
N SER A 287 12.01 -5.57 -9.34
CA SER A 287 11.07 -5.55 -8.20
C SER A 287 11.61 -4.75 -7.02
N LEU A 288 12.91 -4.83 -6.75
CA LEU A 288 13.52 -4.15 -5.60
C LEU A 288 13.62 -2.64 -5.75
N PHE A 289 13.49 -2.08 -6.97
CA PHE A 289 13.41 -0.61 -7.15
C PHE A 289 12.19 0.02 -6.49
N ILE A 290 11.13 -0.76 -6.25
CA ILE A 290 9.93 -0.26 -5.55
C ILE A 290 10.25 0.08 -4.08
N LEU A 291 11.11 -0.70 -3.42
CA LEU A 291 11.38 -0.58 -1.98
C LEU A 291 11.91 0.81 -1.56
N PRO A 292 12.95 1.39 -2.19
CA PRO A 292 13.43 2.72 -1.81
C PRO A 292 12.37 3.80 -2.06
N ILE A 293 11.59 3.71 -3.16
CA ILE A 293 10.55 4.68 -3.49
C ILE A 293 9.49 4.69 -2.39
N LEU A 294 8.94 3.51 -2.07
CA LEU A 294 7.91 3.38 -1.04
C LEU A 294 8.43 3.71 0.35
N SER A 295 9.69 3.37 0.66
CA SER A 295 10.32 3.71 1.94
C SER A 295 10.46 5.21 2.13
N ILE A 296 10.85 5.94 1.09
CA ILE A 296 10.92 7.40 1.10
C ILE A 296 9.53 8.00 1.29
N CYS A 297 8.53 7.55 0.53
CA CYS A 297 7.14 8.00 0.68
C CYS A 297 6.62 7.74 2.10
N ALA A 298 6.83 6.53 2.63
CA ALA A 298 6.42 6.15 3.98
C ALA A 298 7.09 7.02 5.05
N TYR A 299 8.40 7.26 4.93
CA TYR A 299 9.13 8.10 5.85
C TYR A 299 8.56 9.52 5.94
N PHE A 300 8.33 10.18 4.80
CA PHE A 300 7.81 11.54 4.79
C PHE A 300 6.39 11.64 5.34
N VAL A 301 5.51 10.69 4.97
CA VAL A 301 4.12 10.67 5.47
C VAL A 301 4.09 10.41 6.96
N LEU A 302 4.79 9.36 7.45
CA LEU A 302 4.80 9.01 8.87
C LEU A 302 5.44 10.10 9.73
N ARG A 303 6.52 10.72 9.27
CA ARG A 303 7.13 11.86 9.96
C ARG A 303 6.16 13.04 10.09
N GLY A 304 5.40 13.34 9.02
CA GLY A 304 4.38 14.39 9.03
C GLY A 304 3.26 14.12 10.03
N VAL A 305 2.76 12.88 10.08
CA VAL A 305 1.72 12.45 11.03
C VAL A 305 2.21 12.50 12.47
N THR A 306 3.41 11.95 12.74
CA THR A 306 3.96 11.83 14.11
C THR A 306 4.33 13.19 14.72
N ARG A 307 4.91 14.10 13.92
CA ARG A 307 5.30 15.44 14.40
C ARG A 307 4.09 16.22 14.91
N ARG A 308 2.99 16.17 14.19
CA ARG A 308 1.76 16.90 14.50
C ARG A 308 0.93 16.27 15.63
N SER A 309 1.01 14.95 15.80
CA SER A 309 0.41 14.29 16.97
C SER A 309 1.05 14.73 18.29
N LYS A 310 2.33 15.08 18.27
CA LYS A 310 3.03 15.65 19.43
C LYS A 310 2.67 17.11 19.69
N GLU A 311 2.42 17.91 18.65
CA GLU A 311 2.00 19.32 18.76
C GLU A 311 0.59 19.47 19.36
N ILE A 312 -0.28 18.47 19.19
CA ILE A 312 -1.65 18.47 19.76
C ILE A 312 -1.65 17.96 21.21
N ALA A 313 -0.64 17.17 21.59
CA ALA A 313 -0.51 16.61 22.94
C ALA A 313 0.33 17.48 23.91
N ALA A 314 0.96 18.55 23.41
CA ALA A 314 1.71 19.56 24.18
C ALA A 314 0.86 20.81 24.37
#